data_bc3c35ff72f805bb57bb38ac257a8851
#
_entry.id   bc3c35ff72f805bb57bb38ac257a8851
#
_cell.length_a   1.000
_cell.length_b   1.000
_cell.length_c   1.000
_cell.angle_alpha   90.00
_cell.angle_beta   90.00
_cell.angle_gamma   90.00
#
_symmetry.space_group_name_H-M   'P 1'
#
loop_
_entity.id
_entity.type
_entity.pdbx_description
1 polymer ?
#
loop_
_entity_poly.entity_id
_entity_poly.type
_entity_poly.pdbx_seq_one_letter_code
_entity_poly.pdbx_strand_id
1 'polypeptide(L)'
;MITVLKFWRTAHSFSGFIRMATCRSALRSLEYVSFHKLLGTGKGETFTPSDADPYVWGIIAVLPDASFRSKFEQSKPIRSFDEVAIQKTTIEMSTINSIGNWSGVQPFGESTENTQNTVPIAAITRARLNWKYARRFWRETPPVTASLHNAPGLINAIGIGEAPIGLQGTFSIWRNEAALKDFAYSNASHRKAIELTHQLGWYQEELFARFKVDRIEDEVFNINLMAE
;
A
#
# COMPACT_ATOMS: atom_id res chain seq x y z
N MET A 1 -7.62 -16.67 -1.33
CA MET A 1 -7.62 -15.41 -0.54
C MET A 1 -7.61 -14.23 -1.49
N ILE A 2 -8.27 -13.14 -1.12
CA ILE A 2 -8.17 -11.85 -1.82
C ILE A 2 -7.66 -10.79 -0.85
N THR A 3 -6.94 -9.82 -1.40
CA THR A 3 -6.51 -8.61 -0.67
C THR A 3 -7.37 -7.45 -1.14
N VAL A 4 -7.99 -6.74 -0.21
CA VAL A 4 -8.75 -5.52 -0.47
C VAL A 4 -7.99 -4.34 0.10
N LEU A 5 -7.70 -3.36 -0.76
CA LEU A 5 -7.14 -2.07 -0.38
C LEU A 5 -8.20 -1.01 -0.65
N LYS A 6 -8.64 -0.31 0.39
CA LYS A 6 -9.68 0.71 0.28
C LYS A 6 -9.16 2.03 0.81
N PHE A 7 -9.50 3.11 0.12
CA PHE A 7 -9.15 4.47 0.50
C PHE A 7 -10.40 5.35 0.56
N TRP A 8 -10.34 6.34 1.44
CA TRP A 8 -11.38 7.34 1.63
C TRP A 8 -10.76 8.73 1.70
N ARG A 9 -11.27 9.64 0.88
CA ARG A 9 -11.02 11.07 1.03
C ARG A 9 -12.14 11.66 1.86
N THR A 10 -11.81 12.32 2.96
CA THR A 10 -12.75 12.96 3.86
C THR A 10 -12.74 14.49 3.66
N ALA A 11 -13.90 15.14 3.84
CA ALA A 11 -13.99 16.61 3.79
C ALA A 11 -13.18 17.28 4.90
N HIS A 12 -13.06 16.62 6.06
CA HIS A 12 -12.36 17.12 7.24
C HIS A 12 -11.34 16.10 7.74
N SER A 13 -10.10 16.52 7.92
CA SER A 13 -8.99 15.67 8.38
C SER A 13 -9.28 14.98 9.72
N PHE A 14 -9.93 15.70 10.64
CA PHE A 14 -10.27 15.18 11.96
C PHE A 14 -11.26 14.01 11.92
N SER A 15 -12.15 13.99 10.93
CA SER A 15 -13.12 12.87 10.75
C SER A 15 -12.45 11.54 10.49
N GLY A 16 -11.42 11.52 9.63
CA GLY A 16 -10.62 10.32 9.36
C GLY A 16 -9.77 9.93 10.58
N PHE A 17 -9.12 10.90 11.22
CA PHE A 17 -8.28 10.65 12.40
C PHE A 17 -9.06 9.98 13.55
N ILE A 18 -10.26 10.44 13.87
CA ILE A 18 -11.13 9.80 14.88
C ILE A 18 -11.37 8.33 14.52
N ARG A 19 -11.68 8.04 13.26
CA ARG A 19 -11.97 6.68 12.80
C ARG A 19 -10.75 5.77 12.84
N MET A 20 -9.58 6.31 12.55
CA MET A 20 -8.31 5.59 12.73
C MET A 20 -8.11 5.12 14.18
N ALA A 21 -8.58 5.90 15.14
CA ALA A 21 -8.50 5.53 16.56
C ALA A 21 -9.63 4.55 16.96
N THR A 22 -10.88 4.87 16.60
CA THR A 22 -12.07 4.18 17.13
C THR A 22 -12.41 2.86 16.42
N CYS A 23 -12.05 2.71 15.13
CA CYS A 23 -12.38 1.50 14.37
C CYS A 23 -11.44 0.31 14.63
N ARG A 24 -10.31 0.49 15.31
CA ARG A 24 -9.32 -0.58 15.53
C ARG A 24 -9.89 -1.79 16.26
N SER A 25 -10.66 -1.59 17.33
CA SER A 25 -11.28 -2.69 18.08
C SER A 25 -12.32 -3.42 17.26
N ALA A 26 -13.17 -2.69 16.55
CA ALA A 26 -14.19 -3.26 15.68
C ALA A 26 -13.60 -4.05 14.51
N LEU A 27 -12.46 -3.63 13.96
CA LEU A 27 -11.76 -4.40 12.93
C LEU A 27 -11.21 -5.72 13.48
N ARG A 28 -10.66 -5.72 14.69
CA ARG A 28 -10.16 -6.94 15.35
C ARG A 28 -11.24 -7.98 15.63
N SER A 29 -12.50 -7.56 15.76
CA SER A 29 -13.63 -8.47 15.97
C SER A 29 -14.19 -9.09 14.69
N LEU A 30 -13.64 -8.74 13.50
CA LEU A 30 -14.00 -9.36 12.23
C LEU A 30 -13.21 -10.66 12.04
N GLU A 31 -13.63 -11.75 12.65
CA GLU A 31 -12.94 -13.05 12.68
C GLU A 31 -12.59 -13.61 11.28
N TYR A 32 -13.37 -13.23 10.25
CA TYR A 32 -13.12 -13.65 8.86
C TYR A 32 -12.02 -12.82 8.17
N VAL A 33 -11.56 -11.73 8.77
CA VAL A 33 -10.45 -10.92 8.25
C VAL A 33 -9.15 -11.44 8.84
N SER A 34 -8.38 -12.19 8.08
CA SER A 34 -7.14 -12.83 8.55
C SER A 34 -6.02 -11.84 8.85
N PHE A 35 -6.03 -10.70 8.15
CA PHE A 35 -5.08 -9.60 8.37
C PHE A 35 -5.72 -8.27 7.99
N HIS A 36 -5.41 -7.22 8.76
CA HIS A 36 -5.79 -5.86 8.40
C HIS A 36 -4.82 -4.83 8.97
N LYS A 37 -4.71 -3.70 8.27
CA LYS A 37 -4.02 -2.49 8.73
C LYS A 37 -4.77 -1.25 8.31
N LEU A 38 -4.98 -0.33 9.24
CA LEU A 38 -5.40 1.03 8.93
C LEU A 38 -4.17 1.84 8.49
N LEU A 39 -4.33 2.63 7.45
CA LEU A 39 -3.25 3.33 6.77
C LEU A 39 -3.54 4.83 6.68
N GLY A 40 -2.55 5.65 7.00
CA GLY A 40 -2.48 7.01 6.47
C GLY A 40 -1.87 6.98 5.08
N THR A 41 -1.96 8.10 4.35
CA THR A 41 -1.35 8.25 3.03
C THR A 41 -0.38 9.42 2.99
N GLY A 42 0.53 9.41 2.01
CA GLY A 42 1.43 10.50 1.69
C GLY A 42 1.08 11.13 0.34
N LYS A 43 1.47 12.41 0.17
CA LYS A 43 1.25 13.18 -1.07
C LYS A 43 2.33 12.96 -2.11
N GLY A 44 3.53 12.50 -1.71
CA GLY A 44 4.70 12.44 -2.60
C GLY A 44 5.73 11.38 -2.23
N GLU A 45 5.38 10.33 -1.47
CA GLU A 45 6.24 9.20 -1.09
C GLU A 45 7.64 9.61 -0.57
N THR A 46 7.77 10.81 0.00
CA THR A 46 9.02 11.26 0.63
C THR A 46 9.19 10.68 2.02
N PHE A 47 8.11 10.12 2.55
CA PHE A 47 8.03 9.48 3.87
C PHE A 47 8.42 10.40 5.03
N THR A 48 8.39 11.69 4.83
CA THR A 48 8.55 12.67 5.90
C THR A 48 7.19 12.98 6.55
N PRO A 49 7.13 13.44 7.80
CA PRO A 49 5.86 13.84 8.43
C PRO A 49 5.10 14.93 7.66
N SER A 50 5.82 15.80 6.94
CA SER A 50 5.23 16.85 6.11
C SER A 50 4.56 16.33 4.84
N ASP A 51 4.87 15.11 4.43
CA ASP A 51 4.29 14.43 3.28
C ASP A 51 2.91 13.83 3.56
N ALA A 52 2.53 13.69 4.82
CA ALA A 52 1.24 13.10 5.19
C ALA A 52 0.05 13.85 4.58
N ASP A 53 -0.89 13.10 3.98
CA ASP A 53 -2.19 13.63 3.57
C ASP A 53 -3.23 13.40 4.68
N PRO A 54 -3.63 14.43 5.43
CA PRO A 54 -4.57 14.27 6.52
C PRO A 54 -6.02 14.05 6.07
N TYR A 55 -6.28 14.09 4.78
CA TYR A 55 -7.62 13.93 4.20
C TYR A 55 -7.83 12.56 3.57
N VAL A 56 -6.77 11.80 3.27
CA VAL A 56 -6.87 10.47 2.64
C VAL A 56 -6.38 9.40 3.60
N TRP A 57 -7.27 8.45 3.87
CA TRP A 57 -7.06 7.35 4.81
C TRP A 57 -7.34 6.02 4.12
N GLY A 58 -6.69 4.97 4.54
CA GLY A 58 -6.86 3.66 3.92
C GLY A 58 -6.97 2.51 4.89
N ILE A 59 -7.36 1.38 4.35
CA ILE A 59 -7.29 0.07 4.98
C ILE A 59 -6.81 -0.96 3.97
N ILE A 60 -5.90 -1.81 4.39
CA ILE A 60 -5.62 -3.07 3.71
C ILE A 60 -6.21 -4.21 4.53
N ALA A 61 -6.90 -5.14 3.90
CA ALA A 61 -7.50 -6.30 4.54
C ALA A 61 -7.34 -7.55 3.67
N VAL A 62 -7.13 -8.69 4.30
CA VAL A 62 -7.06 -10.00 3.64
C VAL A 62 -8.30 -10.81 4.02
N LEU A 63 -9.07 -11.20 3.02
CA LEU A 63 -10.31 -11.95 3.11
C LEU A 63 -10.12 -13.38 2.59
N PRO A 64 -10.90 -14.36 3.08
CA PRO A 64 -10.82 -15.75 2.63
C PRO A 64 -11.00 -15.89 1.12
N ASP A 65 -11.99 -15.20 0.57
CA ASP A 65 -12.32 -15.14 -0.85
C ASP A 65 -13.24 -13.94 -1.17
N ALA A 66 -13.61 -13.78 -2.44
CA ALA A 66 -14.42 -12.65 -2.91
C ALA A 66 -15.85 -12.64 -2.37
N SER A 67 -16.39 -13.76 -1.88
CA SER A 67 -17.75 -13.81 -1.32
C SER A 67 -17.88 -13.02 0.00
N PHE A 68 -16.77 -12.86 0.72
CA PHE A 68 -16.72 -12.06 1.94
C PHE A 68 -16.68 -10.56 1.70
N ARG A 69 -16.48 -10.08 0.46
CA ARG A 69 -16.39 -8.65 0.14
C ARG A 69 -17.60 -7.87 0.65
N SER A 70 -18.80 -8.28 0.27
CA SER A 70 -20.02 -7.58 0.68
C SER A 70 -20.17 -7.50 2.21
N LYS A 71 -19.85 -8.60 2.91
CA LYS A 71 -19.84 -8.62 4.37
C LYS A 71 -18.80 -7.67 4.96
N PHE A 72 -17.62 -7.56 4.35
CA PHE A 72 -16.56 -6.64 4.77
C PHE A 72 -17.00 -5.18 4.55
N GLU A 73 -17.52 -4.83 3.39
CA GLU A 73 -17.99 -3.48 3.07
C GLU A 73 -19.15 -3.03 3.97
N GLN A 74 -20.06 -3.96 4.35
CA GLN A 74 -21.18 -3.69 5.24
C GLN A 74 -20.79 -3.68 6.73
N SER A 75 -19.55 -4.03 7.07
CA SER A 75 -19.09 -4.04 8.45
C SER A 75 -19.07 -2.64 9.06
N LYS A 76 -19.35 -2.56 10.36
CA LYS A 76 -19.43 -1.28 11.09
C LYS A 76 -18.18 -0.38 10.89
N PRO A 77 -16.93 -0.88 10.98
CA PRO A 77 -15.76 -0.02 10.78
C PRO A 77 -15.67 0.55 9.36
N ILE A 78 -15.99 -0.24 8.33
CA ILE A 78 -15.93 0.23 6.92
C ILE A 78 -17.03 1.27 6.66
N ARG A 79 -18.26 0.98 7.05
CA ARG A 79 -19.37 1.92 6.93
C ARG A 79 -19.10 3.24 7.65
N SER A 80 -18.47 3.20 8.82
CA SER A 80 -18.10 4.42 9.55
C SER A 80 -17.20 5.34 8.75
N PHE A 81 -16.25 4.82 7.97
CA PHE A 81 -15.46 5.62 7.04
C PHE A 81 -16.27 6.06 5.82
N ASP A 82 -17.10 5.17 5.25
CA ASP A 82 -17.93 5.46 4.08
C ASP A 82 -18.90 6.64 4.33
N GLU A 83 -19.42 6.78 5.56
CA GLU A 83 -20.35 7.85 5.97
C GLU A 83 -19.72 9.26 5.91
N VAL A 84 -18.41 9.40 6.02
CA VAL A 84 -17.72 10.70 6.01
C VAL A 84 -16.86 10.92 4.78
N ALA A 85 -16.79 9.93 3.93
CA ALA A 85 -16.04 10.00 2.69
C ALA A 85 -16.79 10.81 1.64
N ILE A 86 -16.07 11.71 0.98
CA ILE A 86 -16.55 12.43 -0.21
C ILE A 86 -16.12 11.72 -1.51
N GLN A 87 -15.07 10.91 -1.45
CA GLN A 87 -14.57 10.06 -2.53
C GLN A 87 -14.05 8.75 -1.96
N LYS A 88 -14.15 7.67 -2.71
CA LYS A 88 -13.71 6.33 -2.31
C LYS A 88 -12.95 5.65 -3.44
N THR A 89 -11.99 4.83 -3.07
CA THR A 89 -11.30 3.92 -3.99
C THR A 89 -11.24 2.54 -3.37
N THR A 90 -11.58 1.52 -4.13
CA THR A 90 -11.46 0.11 -3.73
C THR A 90 -10.68 -0.64 -4.79
N ILE A 91 -9.64 -1.34 -4.37
CA ILE A 91 -8.76 -2.15 -5.21
C ILE A 91 -8.78 -3.58 -4.67
N GLU A 92 -9.18 -4.54 -5.50
CA GLU A 92 -9.17 -5.96 -5.18
C GLU A 92 -8.01 -6.63 -5.92
N MET A 93 -7.31 -7.48 -5.19
CA MET A 93 -6.05 -8.04 -5.67
C MET A 93 -5.88 -9.48 -5.24
N SER A 94 -5.31 -10.28 -6.13
CA SER A 94 -4.85 -11.66 -5.86
C SER A 94 -3.34 -11.69 -5.74
N THR A 95 -2.82 -12.39 -4.73
CA THR A 95 -1.37 -12.45 -4.47
C THR A 95 -0.65 -13.23 -5.56
N ILE A 96 0.42 -12.64 -6.12
CA ILE A 96 1.36 -13.32 -7.02
C ILE A 96 2.56 -13.82 -6.22
N ASN A 97 3.14 -12.95 -5.40
CA ASN A 97 4.30 -13.28 -4.57
C ASN A 97 4.37 -12.35 -3.36
N SER A 98 4.78 -12.88 -2.21
CA SER A 98 5.01 -12.09 -1.01
C SER A 98 6.24 -12.59 -0.29
N ILE A 99 7.17 -11.68 0.04
CA ILE A 99 8.44 -11.97 0.72
C ILE A 99 8.56 -11.00 1.89
N GLY A 100 8.95 -11.53 3.06
CA GLY A 100 9.10 -10.74 4.28
C GLY A 100 7.86 -10.75 5.15
N ASN A 101 7.84 -9.86 6.15
CA ASN A 101 6.80 -9.85 7.17
C ASN A 101 6.15 -8.47 7.32
N TRP A 102 4.91 -8.47 7.79
CA TRP A 102 4.19 -7.28 8.23
C TRP A 102 3.66 -7.49 9.64
N SER A 103 4.26 -6.83 10.62
CA SER A 103 4.00 -7.04 12.06
C SER A 103 4.22 -8.49 12.50
N GLY A 104 5.34 -9.09 12.03
CA GLY A 104 5.77 -10.43 12.40
C GLY A 104 5.03 -11.58 11.69
N VAL A 105 4.12 -11.29 10.75
CA VAL A 105 3.37 -12.30 10.00
C VAL A 105 3.54 -12.13 8.49
N GLN A 106 3.34 -13.20 7.73
CA GLN A 106 3.23 -13.18 6.26
C GLN A 106 1.74 -13.12 5.88
N PRO A 107 1.19 -11.91 5.59
CA PRO A 107 -0.26 -11.76 5.54
C PRO A 107 -0.91 -12.26 4.24
N PHE A 108 -0.16 -12.32 3.13
CA PHE A 108 -0.74 -12.50 1.81
C PHE A 108 -0.69 -13.93 1.26
N GLY A 109 -0.09 -14.86 2.02
CA GLY A 109 0.04 -16.25 1.59
C GLY A 109 0.97 -16.44 0.38
N GLU A 110 1.01 -17.68 -0.09
CA GLU A 110 1.75 -18.05 -1.31
C GLU A 110 0.82 -18.00 -2.51
N SER A 111 1.37 -17.60 -3.67
CA SER A 111 0.64 -17.61 -4.94
C SER A 111 0.49 -19.01 -5.50
N THR A 112 -0.63 -19.22 -6.15
CA THR A 112 -0.89 -20.43 -6.95
C THR A 112 -0.98 -20.16 -8.45
N GLU A 113 -0.88 -18.90 -8.90
CA GLU A 113 -1.13 -18.54 -10.30
C GLU A 113 0.12 -18.03 -11.03
N ASN A 114 0.31 -18.57 -12.23
CA ASN A 114 1.27 -18.06 -13.22
C ASN A 114 0.63 -16.84 -13.91
N THR A 115 1.08 -15.64 -13.59
CA THR A 115 0.48 -14.40 -14.14
C THR A 115 0.87 -14.22 -15.60
N GLN A 116 -0.10 -13.97 -16.47
CA GLN A 116 0.18 -13.53 -17.84
C GLN A 116 0.73 -12.09 -17.80
N ASN A 117 1.76 -11.81 -18.61
CA ASN A 117 2.46 -10.50 -18.67
C ASN A 117 1.61 -9.30 -19.14
N THR A 118 0.31 -9.48 -19.35
CA THR A 118 -0.58 -8.49 -19.96
C THR A 118 -1.57 -7.81 -19.00
N VAL A 119 -1.55 -8.18 -17.72
CA VAL A 119 -2.49 -7.66 -16.74
C VAL A 119 -1.82 -6.62 -15.82
N PRO A 120 -2.54 -5.61 -15.34
CA PRO A 120 -2.02 -4.67 -14.34
C PRO A 120 -1.57 -5.38 -13.07
N ILE A 121 -0.40 -4.97 -12.59
CA ILE A 121 0.23 -5.50 -11.38
C ILE A 121 0.29 -4.42 -10.32
N ALA A 122 -0.12 -4.75 -9.12
CA ALA A 122 0.12 -3.92 -7.96
C ALA A 122 1.32 -4.43 -7.15
N ALA A 123 2.04 -3.52 -6.54
CA ALA A 123 3.14 -3.83 -5.63
C ALA A 123 3.00 -3.08 -4.32
N ILE A 124 3.29 -3.75 -3.21
CA ILE A 124 3.45 -3.15 -1.90
C ILE A 124 4.89 -3.36 -1.46
N THR A 125 5.56 -2.25 -1.19
CA THR A 125 6.84 -2.21 -0.50
C THR A 125 6.61 -1.57 0.85
N ARG A 126 6.88 -2.28 1.93
CA ARG A 126 6.67 -1.77 3.28
C ARG A 126 7.90 -2.04 4.15
N ALA A 127 8.29 -1.08 4.96
CA ALA A 127 9.40 -1.22 5.87
C ALA A 127 9.13 -0.58 7.25
N ARG A 128 9.70 -1.19 8.28
CA ARG A 128 9.87 -0.58 9.59
C ARG A 128 11.28 -0.06 9.70
N LEU A 129 11.44 1.26 9.73
CA LEU A 129 12.73 1.90 9.82
C LEU A 129 13.37 1.69 11.20
N ASN A 130 14.67 1.45 11.19
CA ASN A 130 15.50 1.61 12.36
C ASN A 130 15.77 3.12 12.58
N TRP A 131 15.30 3.68 13.71
CA TRP A 131 15.36 5.09 14.04
C TRP A 131 16.77 5.70 13.96
N LYS A 132 17.80 4.91 14.19
CA LYS A 132 19.21 5.35 14.08
C LYS A 132 19.52 5.85 12.67
N TYR A 133 18.83 5.34 11.67
CA TYR A 133 19.10 5.64 10.26
C TYR A 133 18.02 6.52 9.60
N ALA A 134 16.98 6.94 10.31
CA ALA A 134 15.84 7.66 9.76
C ALA A 134 16.25 8.94 9.00
N ARG A 135 17.15 9.77 9.57
CA ARG A 135 17.65 10.99 8.90
C ARG A 135 18.39 10.69 7.60
N ARG A 136 19.18 9.61 7.57
CA ARG A 136 19.93 9.20 6.38
C ARG A 136 18.98 8.64 5.33
N PHE A 137 18.02 7.81 5.72
CA PHE A 137 16.97 7.30 4.86
C PHE A 137 16.22 8.43 4.15
N TRP A 138 15.71 9.42 4.89
CA TRP A 138 14.97 10.55 4.31
C TRP A 138 15.81 11.40 3.35
N ARG A 139 17.13 11.46 3.54
CA ARG A 139 18.02 12.16 2.61
C ARG A 139 18.23 11.40 1.30
N GLU A 140 18.26 10.08 1.35
CA GLU A 140 18.52 9.21 0.18
C GLU A 140 17.21 8.84 -0.58
N THR A 141 16.03 9.08 -0.01
CA THR A 141 14.72 8.73 -0.61
C THR A 141 14.32 9.58 -1.81
N PRO A 142 14.52 10.92 -1.87
CA PRO A 142 14.01 11.75 -2.96
C PRO A 142 14.43 11.32 -4.37
N PRO A 143 15.70 10.90 -4.62
CA PRO A 143 16.06 10.39 -5.95
C PRO A 143 15.30 9.11 -6.34
N VAL A 144 14.98 8.25 -5.38
CA VAL A 144 14.23 7.01 -5.62
C VAL A 144 12.79 7.33 -5.97
N THR A 145 12.16 8.23 -5.22
CA THR A 145 10.80 8.72 -5.49
C THR A 145 10.70 9.37 -6.87
N ALA A 146 11.63 10.26 -7.21
CA ALA A 146 11.66 10.88 -8.53
C ALA A 146 11.83 9.84 -9.64
N SER A 147 12.64 8.81 -9.44
CA SER A 147 12.82 7.74 -10.41
C SER A 147 11.58 6.84 -10.53
N LEU A 148 10.80 6.68 -9.46
CA LEU A 148 9.54 5.95 -9.47
C LEU A 148 8.52 6.66 -10.37
N HIS A 149 8.29 7.96 -10.14
CA HIS A 149 7.31 8.73 -10.92
C HIS A 149 7.67 8.87 -12.42
N ASN A 150 8.94 8.74 -12.76
CA ASN A 150 9.40 8.75 -14.16
C ASN A 150 9.51 7.34 -14.75
N ALA A 151 9.13 6.29 -14.04
CA ALA A 151 9.29 4.92 -14.51
C ALA A 151 8.27 4.58 -15.61
N PRO A 152 8.72 4.07 -16.77
CA PRO A 152 7.83 3.64 -17.82
C PRO A 152 6.89 2.54 -17.33
N GLY A 153 5.59 2.71 -17.60
CA GLY A 153 4.57 1.74 -17.23
C GLY A 153 4.08 1.84 -15.77
N LEU A 154 4.55 2.80 -14.98
CA LEU A 154 3.89 3.17 -13.74
C LEU A 154 2.54 3.82 -14.06
N ILE A 155 1.46 3.32 -13.46
CA ILE A 155 0.11 3.89 -13.59
C ILE A 155 -0.17 4.82 -12.41
N ASN A 156 0.16 4.39 -11.19
CA ASN A 156 -0.04 5.17 -9.97
C ASN A 156 0.90 4.72 -8.86
N ALA A 157 1.25 5.64 -7.95
CA ALA A 157 1.98 5.34 -6.72
C ALA A 157 1.42 6.16 -5.57
N ILE A 158 1.32 5.55 -4.39
CA ILE A 158 0.73 6.13 -3.19
C ILE A 158 1.61 5.76 -2.00
N GLY A 159 2.09 6.76 -1.29
CA GLY A 159 2.73 6.56 0.01
C GLY A 159 1.70 6.07 1.02
N ILE A 160 2.01 5.00 1.73
CA ILE A 160 1.14 4.42 2.77
C ILE A 160 1.92 4.26 4.07
N GLY A 161 1.23 4.35 5.22
CA GLY A 161 1.88 4.17 6.51
C GLY A 161 0.92 3.86 7.65
N GLU A 162 1.32 3.01 8.58
CA GLU A 162 0.54 2.67 9.80
C GLU A 162 0.70 3.74 10.89
N ALA A 163 1.72 4.57 10.78
CA ALA A 163 2.05 5.67 11.68
C ALA A 163 2.70 6.80 10.87
N PRO A 164 2.64 8.04 11.38
CA PRO A 164 3.22 9.18 10.66
C PRO A 164 4.73 9.08 10.45
N ILE A 165 5.41 8.21 11.19
CA ILE A 165 6.86 8.05 11.12
C ILE A 165 7.26 6.59 11.35
N GLY A 166 8.18 6.07 10.54
CA GLY A 166 8.89 4.81 10.78
C GLY A 166 8.17 3.52 10.37
N LEU A 167 6.86 3.56 10.10
CA LEU A 167 6.06 2.44 9.60
C LEU A 167 5.44 2.84 8.27
N GLN A 168 6.18 2.70 7.19
CA GLN A 168 5.86 3.33 5.91
C GLN A 168 6.14 2.40 4.75
N GLY A 169 5.51 2.69 3.63
CA GLY A 169 5.66 1.93 2.40
C GLY A 169 5.06 2.65 1.21
N THR A 170 5.15 2.02 0.07
CA THR A 170 4.55 2.47 -1.18
C THR A 170 3.62 1.39 -1.70
N PHE A 171 2.42 1.78 -2.07
CA PHE A 171 1.56 1.02 -2.94
C PHE A 171 1.70 1.58 -4.36
N SER A 172 1.96 0.74 -5.35
CA SER A 172 2.11 1.16 -6.75
C SER A 172 1.38 0.22 -7.69
N ILE A 173 0.85 0.78 -8.78
CA ILE A 173 0.16 0.04 -9.84
C ILE A 173 0.96 0.22 -11.13
N TRP A 174 1.20 -0.87 -11.81
CA TRP A 174 2.01 -0.98 -13.01
C TRP A 174 1.21 -1.57 -14.15
N ARG A 175 1.51 -1.16 -15.37
CA ARG A 175 0.87 -1.69 -16.59
C ARG A 175 0.99 -3.22 -16.71
N ASN A 176 2.13 -3.76 -16.30
CA ASN A 176 2.42 -5.19 -16.30
C ASN A 176 3.62 -5.53 -15.42
N GLU A 177 3.90 -6.82 -15.30
CA GLU A 177 5.02 -7.32 -14.49
C GLU A 177 6.40 -6.91 -15.05
N ALA A 178 6.55 -6.80 -16.36
CA ALA A 178 7.81 -6.39 -16.98
C ALA A 178 8.19 -4.97 -16.57
N ALA A 179 7.26 -4.01 -16.63
CA ALA A 179 7.50 -2.64 -16.21
C ALA A 179 7.92 -2.53 -14.73
N LEU A 180 7.26 -3.29 -13.85
CA LEU A 180 7.65 -3.36 -12.44
C LEU A 180 9.06 -3.95 -12.26
N LYS A 181 9.39 -5.03 -12.97
CA LYS A 181 10.72 -5.67 -12.91
C LYS A 181 11.81 -4.73 -13.45
N ASP A 182 11.56 -4.06 -14.56
CA ASP A 182 12.50 -3.09 -15.13
C ASP A 182 12.81 -1.96 -14.15
N PHE A 183 11.80 -1.41 -13.51
CA PHE A 183 12.02 -0.42 -12.44
C PHE A 183 12.83 -1.00 -11.28
N ALA A 184 12.46 -2.18 -10.78
CA ALA A 184 13.08 -2.78 -9.60
C ALA A 184 14.56 -3.14 -9.82
N TYR A 185 14.93 -3.62 -11.02
CA TYR A 185 16.26 -4.18 -11.27
C TYR A 185 17.13 -3.33 -12.18
N SER A 186 16.58 -2.49 -13.05
CA SER A 186 17.36 -1.68 -14.01
C SER A 186 17.64 -0.28 -13.50
N ASN A 187 16.83 0.24 -12.55
CA ASN A 187 16.99 1.59 -12.03
C ASN A 187 18.17 1.70 -11.04
N ALA A 188 19.17 2.52 -11.40
CA ALA A 188 20.38 2.69 -10.61
C ALA A 188 20.12 3.26 -9.20
N SER A 189 19.18 4.21 -9.07
CA SER A 189 18.83 4.81 -7.77
C SER A 189 18.16 3.79 -6.86
N HIS A 190 17.26 2.96 -7.42
CA HIS A 190 16.58 1.91 -6.67
C HIS A 190 17.55 0.80 -6.22
N ARG A 191 18.44 0.33 -7.11
CA ARG A 191 19.49 -0.64 -6.75
C ARG A 191 20.40 -0.13 -5.64
N LYS A 192 20.85 1.12 -5.74
CA LYS A 192 21.66 1.75 -4.68
C LYS A 192 20.93 1.79 -3.34
N ALA A 193 19.62 2.07 -3.33
CA ALA A 193 18.83 2.05 -2.10
C ALA A 193 18.74 0.65 -1.50
N ILE A 194 18.55 -0.40 -2.32
CA ILE A 194 18.57 -1.80 -1.89
C ILE A 194 19.93 -2.17 -1.29
N GLU A 195 21.03 -1.85 -1.97
CA GLU A 195 22.39 -2.13 -1.48
C GLU A 195 22.66 -1.44 -0.14
N LEU A 196 22.31 -0.16 0.00
CA LEU A 196 22.44 0.58 1.25
C LEU A 196 21.58 -0.02 2.37
N THR A 197 20.38 -0.50 2.03
CA THR A 197 19.51 -1.20 2.98
C THR A 197 20.17 -2.43 3.56
N HIS A 198 20.74 -3.28 2.71
CA HIS A 198 21.45 -4.49 3.15
C HIS A 198 22.73 -4.18 3.95
N GLN A 199 23.52 -3.18 3.50
CA GLN A 199 24.79 -2.82 4.17
C GLN A 199 24.57 -2.18 5.54
N LEU A 200 23.54 -1.39 5.71
CA LEU A 200 23.32 -0.55 6.90
C LEU A 200 22.27 -1.11 7.87
N GLY A 201 21.51 -2.11 7.45
CA GLY A 201 20.41 -2.64 8.26
C GLY A 201 19.34 -1.57 8.57
N TRP A 202 18.95 -0.78 7.56
CA TRP A 202 17.99 0.32 7.74
C TRP A 202 16.64 -0.14 8.25
N TYR A 203 16.25 -1.38 7.92
CA TYR A 203 14.95 -1.92 8.26
C TYR A 203 15.05 -2.95 9.37
N GLN A 204 14.14 -2.86 10.33
CA GLN A 204 13.91 -3.89 11.34
C GLN A 204 12.98 -4.98 10.83
N GLU A 205 12.13 -4.62 9.88
CA GLU A 205 11.17 -5.50 9.24
C GLU A 205 10.85 -4.92 7.86
N GLU A 206 10.75 -5.80 6.87
CA GLU A 206 10.38 -5.43 5.51
C GLU A 206 9.41 -6.44 4.91
N LEU A 207 8.63 -5.96 3.94
CA LEU A 207 7.73 -6.78 3.14
C LEU A 207 7.70 -6.26 1.71
N PHE A 208 7.82 -7.17 0.77
CA PHE A 208 7.61 -6.94 -0.66
C PHE A 208 6.53 -7.89 -1.14
N ALA A 209 5.43 -7.36 -1.65
CA ALA A 209 4.35 -8.17 -2.18
C ALA A 209 3.92 -7.68 -3.56
N ARG A 210 3.63 -8.62 -4.46
CA ARG A 210 3.11 -8.37 -5.80
C ARG A 210 1.77 -9.03 -5.95
N PHE A 211 0.87 -8.34 -6.62
CA PHE A 211 -0.51 -8.75 -6.80
C PHE A 211 -0.94 -8.56 -8.24
N LYS A 212 -1.79 -9.44 -8.73
CA LYS A 212 -2.64 -9.18 -9.88
C LYS A 212 -3.77 -8.26 -9.43
N VAL A 213 -4.02 -7.20 -10.16
CA VAL A 213 -5.18 -6.34 -9.93
C VAL A 213 -6.39 -7.01 -10.56
N ASP A 214 -7.37 -7.39 -9.73
CA ASP A 214 -8.59 -8.06 -10.18
C ASP A 214 -9.70 -7.06 -10.48
N ARG A 215 -9.79 -5.97 -9.69
CA ARG A 215 -10.80 -4.92 -9.83
C ARG A 215 -10.32 -3.61 -9.23
N ILE A 216 -10.66 -2.50 -9.87
CA ILE A 216 -10.51 -1.14 -9.33
C ILE A 216 -11.83 -0.39 -9.48
N GLU A 217 -12.25 0.26 -8.41
CA GLU A 217 -13.27 1.29 -8.36
C GLU A 217 -12.61 2.52 -7.75
N ASP A 218 -12.35 3.56 -8.56
CA ASP A 218 -11.53 4.71 -8.13
C ASP A 218 -12.20 6.05 -8.35
N GLU A 219 -12.23 6.86 -7.27
CA GLU A 219 -12.66 8.25 -7.28
C GLU A 219 -11.58 9.17 -6.68
N VAL A 220 -10.60 8.63 -5.94
CA VAL A 220 -9.63 9.40 -5.15
C VAL A 220 -8.37 9.77 -5.92
N PHE A 221 -7.86 8.85 -6.75
CA PHE A 221 -6.52 8.94 -7.33
C PHE A 221 -6.47 9.11 -8.85
N ASN A 222 -7.62 9.04 -9.54
CA ASN A 222 -7.72 9.07 -11.00
C ASN A 222 -6.88 7.98 -11.69
N ILE A 223 -6.95 6.75 -11.16
CA ILE A 223 -6.22 5.60 -11.70
C ILE A 223 -6.80 5.23 -13.07
N ASN A 224 -6.02 5.42 -14.12
CA ASN A 224 -6.40 5.05 -15.48
C ASN A 224 -5.62 3.81 -15.95
N LEU A 225 -6.26 2.64 -15.91
CA LEU A 225 -5.65 1.38 -16.37
C LEU A 225 -5.46 1.32 -17.91
N MET A 226 -6.10 2.23 -18.66
CA MET A 226 -6.08 2.28 -20.12
C MET A 226 -5.12 3.35 -20.67
N ALA A 227 -4.40 4.09 -19.82
CA ALA A 227 -3.44 5.09 -20.28
C ALA A 227 -2.29 4.40 -21.04
N GLU A 228 -2.07 4.87 -22.29
CA GLU A 228 -1.01 4.40 -23.21
C GLU A 228 0.41 4.77 -22.72
#